data_2efdd4104fe1fa33842673005fb1b185
#
_entry.id   2efdd4104fe1fa33842673005fb1b185
#
_cell.length_a   1.000
_cell.length_b   1.000
_cell.length_c   1.000
_cell.angle_alpha   90.00
_cell.angle_beta   90.00
_cell.angle_gamma   90.00
#
_symmetry.space_group_name_H-M   'P 1'
#
loop_
_entity.id
_entity.type
_entity.pdbx_description
1 polymer ?
#
loop_
_entity_poly.entity_id
_entity_poly.type
_entity_poly.pdbx_seq_one_letter_code
_entity_poly.pdbx_strand_id
1 'polypeptide(L)'
;MGGIRRALVRTIRFFVVRPAALLGVLLALIVVGAGVVYLPTMVPGLAALRPGSGEPQATGDYLRGNREYNADLVWQSLSSDARQRLTSQGGSQEDLQRQMEAARQRGFRLEDFSYIGGKTLPDGTSMQFYLVGVRQQSKTDIDYQPYMFTLDRDGKIAKVQ
;
A
#
# COMPACT_ATOMS: atom_id res chain seq x y z
N MET A 1 1.71 43.69 -8.62
CA MET A 1 1.52 42.59 -7.63
C MET A 1 0.33 41.69 -8.00
N GLY A 2 0.24 41.14 -9.20
CA GLY A 2 -0.95 40.41 -9.70
C GLY A 2 -0.67 39.02 -10.30
N GLY A 3 0.60 38.61 -10.40
CA GLY A 3 0.96 37.39 -11.12
C GLY A 3 0.87 36.10 -10.29
N ILE A 4 1.14 36.16 -9.00
CA ILE A 4 1.27 34.96 -8.13
C ILE A 4 -0.10 34.34 -7.80
N ARG A 5 -1.15 35.16 -7.65
CA ARG A 5 -2.52 34.67 -7.38
C ARG A 5 -3.13 33.87 -8.53
N ARG A 6 -2.79 34.19 -9.78
CA ARG A 6 -3.33 33.44 -10.96
C ARG A 6 -2.66 32.08 -11.17
N ALA A 7 -1.42 31.93 -10.77
CA ALA A 7 -0.72 30.66 -10.83
C ALA A 7 -1.26 29.66 -9.80
N LEU A 8 -1.51 30.12 -8.55
CA LEU A 8 -1.99 29.29 -7.46
C LEU A 8 -3.41 28.73 -7.73
N VAL A 9 -4.31 29.56 -8.28
CA VAL A 9 -5.68 29.14 -8.63
C VAL A 9 -5.70 28.12 -9.77
N ARG A 10 -4.73 28.20 -10.69
CA ARG A 10 -4.62 27.24 -11.81
C ARG A 10 -4.13 25.88 -11.36
N THR A 11 -3.24 25.84 -10.38
CA THR A 11 -2.72 24.58 -9.79
C THR A 11 -3.81 23.87 -9.01
N ILE A 12 -4.62 24.58 -8.23
CA ILE A 12 -5.74 24.00 -7.46
C ILE A 12 -6.83 23.45 -8.38
N ARG A 13 -7.13 24.14 -9.50
CA ARG A 13 -8.12 23.64 -10.48
C ARG A 13 -7.67 22.38 -11.20
N PHE A 14 -6.36 22.19 -11.38
CA PHE A 14 -5.81 20.98 -12.00
C PHE A 14 -5.99 19.73 -11.12
N PHE A 15 -5.94 19.89 -9.80
CA PHE A 15 -6.15 18.81 -8.83
C PHE A 15 -7.63 18.43 -8.64
N VAL A 16 -8.55 19.38 -8.76
CA VAL A 16 -10.00 19.14 -8.53
C VAL A 16 -10.67 18.45 -9.73
N VAL A 17 -10.12 18.53 -10.94
CA VAL A 17 -10.77 18.04 -12.16
C VAL A 17 -10.30 16.64 -12.60
N ARG A 18 -9.28 16.06 -11.94
CA ARG A 18 -8.78 14.72 -12.25
C ARG A 18 -8.69 13.83 -11.01
N PRO A 19 -9.80 13.19 -10.59
CA PRO A 19 -9.77 12.21 -9.51
C PRO A 19 -8.83 11.02 -9.81
N ALA A 20 -8.52 10.78 -11.09
CA ALA A 20 -7.52 9.82 -11.52
C ALA A 20 -6.09 10.15 -11.06
N ALA A 21 -5.78 11.44 -10.81
CA ALA A 21 -4.46 11.84 -10.29
C ALA A 21 -4.31 11.55 -8.80
N LEU A 22 -5.41 11.59 -8.02
CA LEU A 22 -5.39 11.26 -6.59
C LEU A 22 -5.26 9.75 -6.37
N LEU A 23 -5.80 8.94 -7.26
CA LEU A 23 -5.63 7.48 -7.22
C LEU A 23 -4.21 7.06 -7.57
N GLY A 24 -3.58 7.77 -8.53
CA GLY A 24 -2.16 7.65 -8.83
C GLY A 24 -1.29 8.07 -7.66
N VAL A 25 -1.71 9.09 -6.88
CA VAL A 25 -0.97 9.58 -5.72
C VAL A 25 -1.15 8.65 -4.50
N LEU A 26 -2.31 8.04 -4.28
CA LEU A 26 -2.50 7.10 -3.16
C LEU A 26 -1.85 5.74 -3.44
N LEU A 27 -1.95 5.26 -4.68
CA LEU A 27 -1.15 4.11 -5.16
C LEU A 27 0.34 4.48 -5.27
N ALA A 28 0.69 5.71 -5.65
CA ALA A 28 2.07 6.19 -5.69
C ALA A 28 2.63 6.54 -4.31
N LEU A 29 1.84 6.91 -3.31
CA LEU A 29 2.31 6.97 -1.92
C LEU A 29 2.57 5.58 -1.34
N ILE A 30 1.89 4.56 -1.87
CA ILE A 30 2.24 3.16 -1.64
C ILE A 30 3.47 2.76 -2.47
N VAL A 31 3.65 3.32 -3.68
CA VAL A 31 4.71 2.92 -4.65
C VAL A 31 5.88 3.92 -4.70
N VAL A 32 5.70 5.23 -4.45
CA VAL A 32 6.79 6.23 -4.47
C VAL A 32 7.63 6.21 -3.19
N GLY A 33 7.14 5.59 -2.13
CA GLY A 33 8.02 5.15 -1.05
C GLY A 33 9.04 4.08 -1.49
N ALA A 34 8.81 3.40 -2.62
CA ALA A 34 9.67 2.35 -3.17
C ALA A 34 10.60 2.82 -4.31
N GLY A 35 10.40 4.03 -4.81
CA GLY A 35 11.17 4.53 -5.96
C GLY A 35 12.37 5.38 -5.57
N VAL A 36 13.34 4.87 -4.99
CA VAL A 36 14.79 5.13 -5.06
C VAL A 36 15.48 4.41 -3.90
N VAL A 37 15.70 3.13 -4.04
CA VAL A 37 16.88 2.53 -3.45
C VAL A 37 17.52 1.63 -4.49
N TYR A 38 18.48 2.17 -5.18
CA TYR A 38 19.59 1.38 -5.68
C TYR A 38 20.21 0.73 -4.44
N LEU A 39 19.86 -0.51 -4.18
CA LEU A 39 20.55 -1.31 -3.18
C LEU A 39 21.87 -1.77 -3.80
N PRO A 40 23.01 -1.31 -3.30
CA PRO A 40 24.26 -1.99 -3.57
C PRO A 40 24.14 -3.39 -2.97
N THR A 41 24.43 -4.36 -3.81
CA THR A 41 24.69 -5.75 -3.49
C THR A 41 25.43 -5.92 -2.15
N MET A 42 24.91 -6.87 -1.35
CA MET A 42 25.50 -7.39 -0.13
C MET A 42 25.03 -6.73 1.18
N VAL A 43 23.89 -7.20 1.63
CA VAL A 43 23.63 -7.23 3.07
C VAL A 43 23.89 -8.67 3.55
N PRO A 44 24.99 -8.94 4.25
CA PRO A 44 25.20 -10.22 4.94
C PRO A 44 24.34 -10.27 6.19
N GLY A 45 23.05 -10.52 6.04
CA GLY A 45 22.08 -10.51 7.13
C GLY A 45 20.76 -11.19 6.77
N LEU A 46 20.52 -11.43 5.47
CA LEU A 46 19.33 -12.15 5.03
C LEU A 46 19.29 -13.62 5.48
N ALA A 47 20.44 -14.21 5.83
CA ALA A 47 20.51 -15.55 6.39
C ALA A 47 19.95 -15.65 7.84
N ALA A 48 19.65 -14.54 8.49
CA ALA A 48 19.06 -14.51 9.83
C ALA A 48 17.51 -14.36 9.80
N LEU A 49 16.89 -14.32 8.64
CA LEU A 49 15.45 -14.44 8.51
C LEU A 49 15.07 -15.91 8.78
N ARG A 50 14.89 -16.25 10.04
CA ARG A 50 14.33 -17.55 10.41
C ARG A 50 12.88 -17.59 9.87
N PRO A 51 12.51 -18.57 9.03
CA PRO A 51 11.13 -18.87 8.76
C PRO A 51 10.54 -19.48 10.02
N GLY A 52 10.00 -18.66 10.89
CA GLY A 52 9.63 -19.14 12.22
C GLY A 52 8.34 -18.54 12.80
N SER A 53 7.79 -17.53 12.20
CA SER A 53 6.44 -17.09 12.52
C SER A 53 5.63 -17.17 11.23
N GLY A 54 4.54 -17.90 11.26
CA GLY A 54 3.63 -18.01 10.12
C GLY A 54 3.21 -16.61 9.62
N GLU A 55 2.69 -16.56 8.41
CA GLU A 55 2.15 -15.35 7.80
C GLU A 55 1.22 -14.63 8.78
N PRO A 56 1.45 -13.34 9.12
CA PRO A 56 0.57 -12.61 10.03
C PRO A 56 -0.82 -12.45 9.41
N GLN A 57 -1.84 -12.71 10.20
CA GLN A 57 -3.22 -12.66 9.72
C GLN A 57 -3.57 -11.30 9.09
N ALA A 58 -3.16 -10.19 9.70
CA ALA A 58 -3.50 -8.86 9.20
C ALA A 58 -2.95 -8.59 7.80
N THR A 59 -1.73 -9.03 7.48
CA THR A 59 -1.15 -8.87 6.14
C THR A 59 -1.81 -9.77 5.12
N GLY A 60 -2.11 -11.02 5.49
CA GLY A 60 -2.88 -11.93 4.65
C GLY A 60 -4.29 -11.40 4.37
N ASP A 61 -4.98 -10.87 5.37
CA ASP A 61 -6.30 -10.27 5.23
C ASP A 61 -6.27 -9.01 4.35
N TYR A 62 -5.25 -8.15 4.51
CA TYR A 62 -5.05 -6.98 3.66
C TYR A 62 -4.87 -7.36 2.19
N LEU A 63 -3.98 -8.31 1.90
CA LEU A 63 -3.71 -8.74 0.53
C LEU A 63 -4.91 -9.46 -0.08
N ARG A 64 -5.59 -10.31 0.70
CA ARG A 64 -6.83 -10.96 0.28
C ARG A 64 -7.93 -9.94 0.01
N GLY A 65 -8.12 -8.96 0.90
CA GLY A 65 -9.09 -7.88 0.71
C GLY A 65 -8.85 -7.08 -0.57
N ASN A 66 -7.58 -6.79 -0.89
CA ASN A 66 -7.23 -6.14 -2.16
C ASN A 66 -7.53 -7.02 -3.37
N ARG A 67 -7.25 -8.33 -3.31
CA ARG A 67 -7.55 -9.27 -4.38
C ARG A 67 -9.04 -9.43 -4.63
N GLU A 68 -9.83 -9.41 -3.57
CA GLU A 68 -11.29 -9.59 -3.61
C GLU A 68 -12.06 -8.27 -3.72
N TYR A 69 -11.37 -7.12 -3.71
CA TYR A 69 -11.96 -5.77 -3.67
C TYR A 69 -12.88 -5.57 -2.46
N ASN A 70 -12.49 -6.13 -1.33
CA ASN A 70 -13.20 -6.09 -0.06
C ASN A 70 -12.55 -5.03 0.86
N ALA A 71 -13.13 -3.83 0.88
CA ALA A 71 -12.63 -2.73 1.69
C ALA A 71 -12.77 -2.99 3.20
N ASP A 72 -13.77 -3.74 3.64
CA ASP A 72 -13.95 -4.09 5.05
C ASP A 72 -12.76 -4.88 5.57
N LEU A 73 -12.33 -5.89 4.82
CA LEU A 73 -11.21 -6.74 5.18
C LEU A 73 -9.91 -5.94 5.25
N VAL A 74 -9.68 -5.06 4.27
CA VAL A 74 -8.53 -4.16 4.26
C VAL A 74 -8.58 -3.19 5.44
N TRP A 75 -9.72 -2.55 5.68
CA TRP A 75 -9.89 -1.59 6.77
C TRP A 75 -9.67 -2.20 8.14
N GLN A 76 -10.18 -3.41 8.37
CA GLN A 76 -10.04 -4.15 9.63
C GLN A 76 -8.60 -4.63 9.87
N SER A 77 -7.81 -4.82 8.82
CA SER A 77 -6.40 -5.20 8.93
C SER A 77 -5.50 -4.06 9.38
N LEU A 78 -5.93 -2.79 9.19
CA LEU A 78 -5.17 -1.60 9.57
C LEU A 78 -5.21 -1.36 11.08
N SER A 79 -4.13 -0.80 11.61
CA SER A 79 -4.08 -0.32 12.99
C SER A 79 -5.00 0.88 13.21
N SER A 80 -5.35 1.15 14.47
CA SER A 80 -6.14 2.34 14.85
C SER A 80 -5.48 3.62 14.36
N ASP A 81 -4.17 3.73 14.53
CA ASP A 81 -3.39 4.90 14.11
C ASP A 81 -3.35 5.06 12.58
N ALA A 82 -3.24 3.94 11.84
CA ALA A 82 -3.29 3.98 10.39
C ALA A 82 -4.67 4.45 9.90
N ARG A 83 -5.74 3.93 10.48
CA ARG A 83 -7.12 4.37 10.18
C ARG A 83 -7.34 5.84 10.51
N GLN A 84 -6.86 6.28 11.69
CA GLN A 84 -6.99 7.68 12.10
C GLN A 84 -6.24 8.62 11.14
N ARG A 85 -5.02 8.26 10.71
CA ARG A 85 -4.30 9.04 9.68
C ARG A 85 -5.07 9.13 8.37
N LEU A 86 -5.63 8.03 7.89
CA LEU A 86 -6.46 8.03 6.67
C LEU A 86 -7.68 8.94 6.84
N THR A 87 -8.38 8.83 7.96
CA THR A 87 -9.57 9.66 8.25
C THR A 87 -9.22 11.14 8.37
N SER A 88 -8.08 11.50 8.99
CA SER A 88 -7.62 12.88 9.08
C SER A 88 -7.26 13.52 7.73
N GLN A 89 -6.97 12.67 6.74
CA GLN A 89 -6.73 13.07 5.35
C GLN A 89 -8.02 13.06 4.50
N GLY A 90 -9.17 12.88 5.12
CA GLY A 90 -10.47 12.83 4.44
C GLY A 90 -10.81 11.48 3.82
N GLY A 91 -10.06 10.43 4.13
CA GLY A 91 -10.35 9.07 3.69
C GLY A 91 -11.33 8.37 4.63
N SER A 92 -12.15 7.49 4.08
CA SER A 92 -13.07 6.63 4.81
C SER A 92 -13.04 5.22 4.25
N GLN A 93 -13.71 4.30 4.93
CA GLN A 93 -13.87 2.94 4.44
C GLN A 93 -14.68 2.91 3.14
N GLU A 94 -15.68 3.77 3.00
CA GLU A 94 -16.49 3.92 1.79
C GLU A 94 -15.67 4.48 0.63
N ASP A 95 -14.73 5.40 0.91
CA ASP A 95 -13.79 5.90 -0.09
C ASP A 95 -12.87 4.79 -0.58
N LEU A 96 -12.39 3.96 0.33
CA LEU A 96 -11.59 2.79 -0.02
C LEU A 96 -12.38 1.82 -0.91
N GLN A 97 -13.64 1.54 -0.59
CA GLN A 97 -14.51 0.70 -1.41
C GLN A 97 -14.71 1.28 -2.83
N ARG A 98 -14.97 2.60 -2.92
CA ARG A 98 -15.08 3.27 -4.24
C ARG A 98 -13.78 3.19 -5.05
N GLN A 99 -12.64 3.33 -4.39
CA GLN A 99 -11.34 3.22 -5.06
C GLN A 99 -11.07 1.80 -5.55
N MET A 100 -11.39 0.80 -4.76
CA MET A 100 -11.25 -0.60 -5.13
C MET A 100 -12.15 -0.96 -6.31
N GLU A 101 -13.40 -0.50 -6.32
CA GLU A 101 -14.31 -0.71 -7.44
C GLU A 101 -13.81 -0.02 -8.71
N ALA A 102 -13.30 1.21 -8.60
CA ALA A 102 -12.68 1.90 -9.72
C ALA A 102 -11.41 1.20 -10.23
N ALA A 103 -10.63 0.57 -9.37
CA ALA A 103 -9.47 -0.23 -9.75
C ALA A 103 -9.90 -1.50 -10.50
N ARG A 104 -10.93 -2.18 -10.00
CA ARG A 104 -11.56 -3.34 -10.65
C ARG A 104 -12.06 -3.01 -12.06
N GLN A 105 -12.79 -1.89 -12.22
CA GLN A 105 -13.29 -1.45 -13.52
C GLN A 105 -12.17 -1.12 -14.52
N ARG A 106 -11.01 -0.69 -14.05
CA ARG A 106 -9.81 -0.47 -14.86
C ARG A 106 -9.01 -1.74 -15.13
N GLY A 107 -9.50 -2.89 -14.70
CA GLY A 107 -8.83 -4.18 -14.88
C GLY A 107 -7.53 -4.35 -14.10
N PHE A 108 -7.36 -3.58 -13.03
CA PHE A 108 -6.26 -3.79 -12.10
C PHE A 108 -6.59 -4.96 -11.18
N ARG A 109 -5.72 -5.97 -11.09
CA ARG A 109 -5.89 -7.17 -10.27
C ARG A 109 -4.64 -7.49 -9.50
N LEU A 110 -4.80 -7.82 -8.22
CA LEU A 110 -3.80 -8.55 -7.46
C LEU A 110 -4.03 -10.05 -7.74
N GLU A 111 -3.09 -10.69 -8.43
CA GLU A 111 -3.24 -12.08 -8.90
C GLU A 111 -2.80 -13.06 -7.83
N ASP A 112 -1.58 -12.87 -7.31
CA ASP A 112 -1.01 -13.72 -6.27
C ASP A 112 -0.15 -12.90 -5.30
N PHE A 113 0.21 -13.52 -4.20
CA PHE A 113 1.19 -12.99 -3.26
C PHE A 113 1.88 -14.12 -2.52
N SER A 114 3.15 -13.91 -2.23
CA SER A 114 4.00 -14.85 -1.49
C SER A 114 4.66 -14.18 -0.31
N TYR A 115 4.48 -14.76 0.87
CA TYR A 115 5.19 -14.33 2.07
C TYR A 115 6.67 -14.74 1.98
N ILE A 116 7.57 -13.77 2.10
CA ILE A 116 9.02 -14.00 2.06
C ILE A 116 9.58 -14.23 3.44
N GLY A 117 9.06 -13.51 4.45
CA GLY A 117 9.52 -13.59 5.81
C GLY A 117 9.29 -12.28 6.57
N GLY A 118 9.61 -12.29 7.85
CA GLY A 118 9.48 -11.12 8.68
C GLY A 118 10.41 -11.11 9.88
N LYS A 119 10.47 -9.96 10.56
CA LYS A 119 11.28 -9.77 11.75
C LYS A 119 10.53 -8.91 12.75
N THR A 120 10.46 -9.40 13.99
CA THR A 120 10.01 -8.60 15.13
C THR A 120 11.17 -7.77 15.67
N LEU A 121 10.90 -6.49 15.91
CA LEU A 121 11.86 -5.53 16.44
C LEU A 121 11.79 -5.49 17.98
N PRO A 122 12.82 -4.94 18.65
CA PRO A 122 12.86 -4.89 20.13
C PRO A 122 11.71 -4.10 20.76
N ASP A 123 11.13 -3.16 20.03
CA ASP A 123 9.99 -2.35 20.48
C ASP A 123 8.63 -3.08 20.35
N GLY A 124 8.63 -4.33 19.87
CA GLY A 124 7.44 -5.15 19.67
C GLY A 124 6.72 -4.93 18.35
N THR A 125 7.17 -4.00 17.51
CA THR A 125 6.69 -3.90 16.13
C THR A 125 7.29 -4.99 15.26
N SER A 126 6.72 -5.27 14.09
CA SER A 126 7.30 -6.23 13.17
C SER A 126 7.27 -5.75 11.72
N MET A 127 8.26 -6.18 10.94
CA MET A 127 8.35 -5.93 9.51
C MET A 127 8.11 -7.24 8.77
N GLN A 128 7.23 -7.20 7.77
CA GLN A 128 6.83 -8.37 6.97
C GLN A 128 7.06 -8.08 5.50
N PHE A 129 7.61 -9.05 4.79
CA PHE A 129 8.00 -8.91 3.38
C PHE A 129 7.22 -9.87 2.51
N TYR A 130 6.70 -9.34 1.40
CA TYR A 130 5.93 -10.08 0.42
C TYR A 130 6.41 -9.78 -0.99
N LEU A 131 6.22 -10.75 -1.87
CA LEU A 131 6.24 -10.55 -3.30
C LEU A 131 4.79 -10.61 -3.79
N VAL A 132 4.34 -9.55 -4.45
CA VAL A 132 2.94 -9.40 -4.89
C VAL A 132 2.89 -9.31 -6.40
N GLY A 133 2.15 -10.20 -7.02
CA GLY A 133 1.90 -10.22 -8.46
C GLY A 133 0.68 -9.36 -8.80
N VAL A 134 0.90 -8.37 -9.65
CA VAL A 134 -0.12 -7.41 -10.08
C VAL A 134 -0.31 -7.51 -11.58
N ARG A 135 -1.57 -7.53 -12.04
CA ARG A 135 -1.92 -7.44 -13.46
C ARG A 135 -2.68 -6.16 -13.73
N GLN A 136 -2.36 -5.53 -14.86
CA GLN A 136 -3.11 -4.39 -15.41
C GLN A 136 -3.80 -4.82 -16.70
N GLN A 137 -4.99 -4.29 -16.97
CA GLN A 137 -5.80 -4.64 -18.15
C GLN A 137 -5.04 -4.55 -19.49
N SER A 138 -4.08 -3.64 -19.60
CA SER A 138 -3.28 -3.41 -20.81
C SER A 138 -2.09 -4.36 -20.97
N LYS A 139 -1.81 -5.20 -19.97
CA LYS A 139 -0.66 -6.08 -19.95
C LYS A 139 -1.09 -7.54 -19.77
N THR A 140 -0.50 -8.43 -20.57
CA THR A 140 -0.70 -9.87 -20.45
C THR A 140 0.10 -10.45 -19.29
N ASP A 141 1.23 -9.81 -18.97
CA ASP A 141 2.19 -10.31 -17.99
C ASP A 141 1.84 -9.83 -16.58
N ILE A 142 2.18 -10.64 -15.59
CA ILE A 142 2.10 -10.32 -14.18
C ILE A 142 3.38 -9.56 -13.80
N ASP A 143 3.22 -8.39 -13.21
CA ASP A 143 4.32 -7.58 -12.69
C ASP A 143 4.49 -7.87 -11.19
N TYR A 144 5.66 -8.40 -10.80
CA TYR A 144 5.94 -8.75 -9.41
C TYR A 144 6.63 -7.61 -8.69
N GLN A 145 6.05 -7.19 -7.58
CA GLN A 145 6.52 -6.07 -6.78
C GLN A 145 6.77 -6.48 -5.32
N PRO A 146 7.86 -6.02 -4.70
CA PRO A 146 8.10 -6.23 -3.28
C PRO A 146 7.19 -5.31 -2.46
N TYR A 147 6.54 -5.88 -1.44
CA TYR A 147 5.76 -5.14 -0.45
C TYR A 147 6.37 -5.34 0.92
N MET A 148 6.45 -4.27 1.68
CA MET A 148 6.85 -4.29 3.07
C MET A 148 5.73 -3.74 3.95
N PHE A 149 5.31 -4.54 4.92
CA PHE A 149 4.34 -4.16 5.93
C PHE A 149 5.05 -3.92 7.26
N THR A 150 4.73 -2.84 7.93
CA THR A 150 5.06 -2.65 9.34
C THR A 150 3.82 -2.91 10.17
N LEU A 151 3.89 -3.85 11.09
CA LEU A 151 2.82 -4.14 12.03
C LEU A 151 3.13 -3.50 13.38
N ASP A 152 2.08 -3.03 14.05
CA ASP A 152 2.15 -2.59 15.43
C ASP A 152 2.26 -3.78 16.41
N ARG A 153 2.24 -3.49 17.71
CA ARG A 153 2.34 -4.49 18.77
C ARG A 153 1.13 -5.43 18.82
N ASP A 154 -0.01 -4.99 18.31
CA ASP A 154 -1.25 -5.76 18.23
C ASP A 154 -1.31 -6.61 16.95
N GLY A 155 -0.26 -6.59 16.14
CA GLY A 155 -0.17 -7.30 14.88
C GLY A 155 -1.01 -6.70 13.76
N LYS A 156 -1.43 -5.43 13.89
CA LYS A 156 -2.17 -4.68 12.88
C LYS A 156 -1.25 -3.85 12.01
N ILE A 157 -1.65 -3.60 10.77
CA ILE A 157 -0.83 -2.87 9.80
C ILE A 157 -0.78 -1.39 10.16
N ALA A 158 0.40 -0.93 10.55
CA ALA A 158 0.69 0.47 10.80
C ALA A 158 1.13 1.20 9.51
N LYS A 159 1.82 0.49 8.59
CA LYS A 159 2.34 1.07 7.34
C LYS A 159 2.49 0.00 6.26
N VAL A 160 2.27 0.40 5.00
CA VAL A 160 2.59 -0.36 3.79
C VAL A 160 3.57 0.43 2.94
N GLN A 161 4.57 -0.23 2.39
CA GLN A 161 5.62 0.36 1.54
C GLN A 161 5.90 -0.54 0.34
#